data_f1a8bf5120c3918827d635bde3cbc217
#
_entry.id   f1a8bf5120c3918827d635bde3cbc217
#
_cell.length_a   1.000
_cell.length_b   1.000
_cell.length_c   1.000
_cell.angle_alpha   90.00
_cell.angle_beta   90.00
_cell.angle_gamma   90.00
#
_symmetry.space_group_name_H-M   'P 1'
#
loop_
_entity.id
_entity.type
_entity.pdbx_description
1 polymer ?
#
loop_
_entity_poly.entity_id
_entity_poly.type
_entity_poly.pdbx_seq_one_letter_code
_entity_poly.pdbx_strand_id
1 'polypeptide(L)'
;NMGWMNDMLQYMSLDPIYRAFNHDKLTFSFFYCFSENYILPISHDEVVHGKCSMLEKMPGSYEQKCSSYKAFLTYMMAHPGKKLLFMGQEFAQTCEWNYESQLDWGALEDEGHKNIHLFSEKLNKFYLQNAPLWQNDDSWSGFSWISNDDYQQSVIAFRRFDDNGDEIIVVCNFVPVERLDYKIGVPYEGEYKLLFNSDAAEFGGSSITAKTMKSKAYMMHGFDDSISIDLAPLSVIYLKPVPKPKKKNTAVEKSDNKKTNKVKAVGIDSKVDK
;
A
#
# COMPACT_ATOMS: atom_id res chain seq x y z
N ASN A 1 8.40 -6.13 -15.53
CA ASN A 1 8.75 -4.70 -15.39
C ASN A 1 10.21 -4.54 -14.97
N MET A 2 11.12 -4.67 -15.93
CA MET A 2 12.57 -4.53 -15.67
C MET A 2 12.96 -3.09 -15.28
N GLY A 3 12.27 -2.09 -15.82
CA GLY A 3 12.51 -0.68 -15.46
C GLY A 3 12.26 -0.43 -13.98
N TRP A 4 11.08 -0.81 -13.48
CA TRP A 4 10.76 -0.73 -12.05
C TRP A 4 11.78 -1.49 -11.19
N MET A 5 12.13 -2.71 -11.60
CA MET A 5 13.11 -3.52 -10.86
C MET A 5 14.45 -2.80 -10.73
N ASN A 6 15.00 -2.30 -11.84
CA ASN A 6 16.28 -1.59 -11.83
C ASN A 6 16.24 -0.32 -10.98
N ASP A 7 15.17 0.49 -11.12
CA ASP A 7 15.01 1.72 -10.34
C ASP A 7 14.93 1.42 -8.85
N MET A 8 14.13 0.42 -8.47
CA MET A 8 13.97 0.04 -7.06
C MET A 8 15.24 -0.55 -6.46
N LEU A 9 15.94 -1.44 -7.17
CA LEU A 9 17.19 -2.00 -6.66
C LEU A 9 18.28 -0.94 -6.51
N GLN A 10 18.37 0.00 -7.46
CA GLN A 10 19.28 1.14 -7.34
C GLN A 10 18.90 2.03 -6.15
N TYR A 11 17.61 2.39 -6.02
CA TYR A 11 17.15 3.23 -4.91
C TYR A 11 17.41 2.60 -3.55
N MET A 12 17.08 1.32 -3.39
CA MET A 12 17.24 0.61 -2.12
C MET A 12 18.71 0.40 -1.75
N SER A 13 19.62 0.32 -2.73
CA SER A 13 21.06 0.19 -2.50
C SER A 13 21.76 1.52 -2.20
N LEU A 14 21.09 2.66 -2.39
CA LEU A 14 21.65 3.96 -2.05
C LEU A 14 21.79 4.12 -0.53
N ASP A 15 22.90 4.72 -0.10
CA ASP A 15 22.95 5.30 1.25
C ASP A 15 21.75 6.25 1.41
N PRO A 16 21.01 6.16 2.52
CA PRO A 16 19.80 6.96 2.75
C PRO A 16 19.98 8.47 2.58
N ILE A 17 21.19 9.01 2.78
CA ILE A 17 21.48 10.45 2.57
C ILE A 17 21.29 10.88 1.11
N TYR A 18 21.40 9.94 0.15
CA TYR A 18 21.25 10.24 -1.28
C TYR A 18 19.83 9.96 -1.80
N ARG A 19 18.95 9.35 -1.00
CA ARG A 19 17.61 8.95 -1.44
C ARG A 19 16.73 10.14 -1.83
N ALA A 20 16.90 11.28 -1.14
CA ALA A 20 16.19 12.52 -1.48
C ALA A 20 16.47 12.99 -2.93
N PHE A 21 17.69 12.79 -3.43
CA PHE A 21 18.09 13.18 -4.79
C PHE A 21 17.73 12.14 -5.87
N ASN A 22 17.18 11.01 -5.47
CA ASN A 22 16.79 9.90 -6.35
C ASN A 22 15.33 9.48 -6.12
N HIS A 23 14.51 10.40 -5.64
CA HIS A 23 13.11 10.15 -5.31
C HIS A 23 12.26 9.77 -6.54
N ASP A 24 12.67 10.24 -7.72
CA ASP A 24 12.10 9.90 -9.02
C ASP A 24 12.09 8.39 -9.29
N LYS A 25 13.05 7.63 -8.77
CA LYS A 25 13.07 6.16 -8.90
C LYS A 25 11.89 5.46 -8.24
N LEU A 26 11.28 6.09 -7.23
CA LEU A 26 10.05 5.59 -6.60
C LEU A 26 8.80 5.87 -7.44
N THR A 27 8.83 6.90 -8.28
CA THR A 27 7.63 7.43 -8.94
C THR A 27 7.65 7.23 -10.46
N PHE A 28 8.82 7.09 -11.08
CA PHE A 28 8.97 7.03 -12.54
C PHE A 28 8.22 5.84 -13.17
N SER A 29 8.20 4.69 -12.51
CA SER A 29 7.50 3.50 -13.03
C SER A 29 6.00 3.73 -13.26
N PHE A 30 5.38 4.68 -12.56
CA PHE A 30 3.95 5.00 -12.70
C PHE A 30 3.60 5.68 -14.04
N PHE A 31 4.57 6.21 -14.77
CA PHE A 31 4.33 6.73 -16.12
C PHE A 31 3.97 5.62 -17.13
N TYR A 32 4.33 4.38 -16.84
CA TYR A 32 4.12 3.27 -17.76
C TYR A 32 3.55 1.98 -17.11
N CYS A 33 3.37 1.95 -15.77
CA CYS A 33 2.96 0.72 -15.06
C CYS A 33 1.61 0.14 -15.50
N PHE A 34 0.79 0.91 -16.23
CA PHE A 34 -0.49 0.47 -16.79
C PHE A 34 -0.49 0.34 -18.32
N SER A 35 0.67 0.42 -18.97
CA SER A 35 0.77 0.24 -20.42
C SER A 35 0.68 -1.23 -20.84
N GLU A 36 1.00 -2.15 -19.95
CA GLU A 36 0.99 -3.59 -20.15
C GLU A 36 0.66 -4.33 -18.85
N ASN A 37 0.37 -5.62 -18.91
CA ASN A 37 0.18 -6.48 -17.73
C ASN A 37 1.53 -6.88 -17.14
N TYR A 38 2.09 -6.03 -16.31
CA TYR A 38 3.42 -6.23 -15.76
C TYR A 38 3.49 -7.24 -14.62
N ILE A 39 4.61 -7.97 -14.59
CA ILE A 39 5.12 -8.66 -13.40
C ILE A 39 6.26 -7.80 -12.84
N LEU A 40 6.33 -7.64 -11.53
CA LEU A 40 7.44 -7.02 -10.80
C LEU A 40 8.46 -8.13 -10.47
N PRO A 41 9.56 -8.27 -11.26
CA PRO A 41 10.41 -9.44 -11.16
C PRO A 41 11.58 -9.18 -10.22
N ILE A 42 11.62 -9.88 -9.10
CA ILE A 42 12.85 -10.05 -8.32
C ILE A 42 13.26 -11.50 -8.50
N SER A 43 13.95 -11.75 -9.64
CA SER A 43 14.32 -13.09 -10.10
C SER A 43 15.70 -13.52 -9.60
N HIS A 44 16.14 -14.71 -10.02
CA HIS A 44 17.49 -15.22 -9.77
C HIS A 44 18.58 -14.30 -10.33
N ASP A 45 18.33 -13.65 -11.47
CA ASP A 45 19.31 -12.77 -12.11
C ASP A 45 19.81 -11.66 -11.19
N GLU A 46 19.03 -11.27 -10.19
CA GLU A 46 19.38 -10.19 -9.27
C GLU A 46 20.18 -10.68 -8.04
N VAL A 47 20.33 -11.98 -7.86
CA VAL A 47 20.97 -12.58 -6.67
C VAL A 47 22.01 -13.64 -6.99
N VAL A 48 22.42 -13.76 -8.27
CA VAL A 48 23.49 -14.67 -8.71
C VAL A 48 24.88 -14.09 -8.36
N HIS A 49 25.90 -14.91 -8.58
CA HIS A 49 27.29 -14.59 -8.29
C HIS A 49 27.73 -13.20 -8.77
N GLY A 50 28.30 -12.42 -7.85
CA GLY A 50 28.75 -11.05 -8.09
C GLY A 50 27.69 -9.96 -7.96
N LYS A 51 26.42 -10.32 -7.64
CA LYS A 51 25.33 -9.36 -7.50
C LYS A 51 24.84 -9.14 -6.07
N CYS A 52 25.35 -9.87 -5.09
CA CYS A 52 24.92 -9.93 -3.69
C CYS A 52 23.48 -10.49 -3.53
N SER A 53 23.15 -10.97 -2.34
CA SER A 53 21.77 -11.30 -1.99
C SER A 53 20.91 -10.03 -1.88
N MET A 54 19.58 -10.18 -1.87
CA MET A 54 18.68 -9.02 -1.72
C MET A 54 18.90 -8.27 -0.40
N LEU A 55 19.18 -8.98 0.71
CA LEU A 55 19.47 -8.37 2.00
C LEU A 55 20.79 -7.57 1.97
N GLU A 56 21.82 -8.13 1.34
CA GLU A 56 23.15 -7.51 1.28
C GLU A 56 23.20 -6.29 0.34
N LYS A 57 22.22 -6.11 -0.54
CA LYS A 57 22.08 -4.85 -1.31
C LYS A 57 21.63 -3.68 -0.43
N MET A 58 21.01 -3.94 0.72
CA MET A 58 20.52 -2.88 1.61
C MET A 58 21.68 -2.27 2.40
N PRO A 59 21.81 -0.93 2.46
CA PRO A 59 22.84 -0.27 3.24
C PRO A 59 22.52 -0.24 4.74
N GLY A 60 23.56 0.00 5.57
CA GLY A 60 23.42 0.21 7.00
C GLY A 60 23.78 -0.99 7.86
N SER A 61 23.38 -0.94 9.14
CA SER A 61 23.54 -2.07 10.07
C SER A 61 22.64 -3.25 9.68
N TYR A 62 22.89 -4.42 10.28
CA TYR A 62 22.06 -5.61 10.03
C TYR A 62 20.57 -5.35 10.28
N GLU A 63 20.24 -4.68 11.38
CA GLU A 63 18.86 -4.31 11.72
C GLU A 63 18.25 -3.35 10.68
N GLN A 64 19.04 -2.40 10.20
CA GLN A 64 18.62 -1.47 9.14
C GLN A 64 18.44 -2.18 7.80
N LYS A 65 19.30 -3.14 7.47
CA LYS A 65 19.11 -4.01 6.28
C LYS A 65 17.80 -4.79 6.37
N CYS A 66 17.53 -5.44 7.51
CA CYS A 66 16.28 -6.18 7.75
C CYS A 66 15.05 -5.28 7.64
N SER A 67 15.09 -4.08 8.22
CA SER A 67 13.99 -3.10 8.14
C SER A 67 13.78 -2.60 6.71
N SER A 68 14.86 -2.22 6.01
CA SER A 68 14.82 -1.81 4.59
C SER A 68 14.24 -2.91 3.71
N TYR A 69 14.63 -4.16 3.93
CA TYR A 69 14.15 -5.29 3.18
C TYR A 69 12.65 -5.53 3.38
N LYS A 70 12.17 -5.48 4.63
CA LYS A 70 10.74 -5.57 4.95
C LYS A 70 9.95 -4.41 4.33
N ALA A 71 10.48 -3.18 4.40
CA ALA A 71 9.87 -2.00 3.77
C ALA A 71 9.78 -2.16 2.24
N PHE A 72 10.86 -2.64 1.60
CA PHE A 72 10.88 -2.91 0.16
C PHE A 72 9.83 -3.94 -0.26
N LEU A 73 9.75 -5.08 0.41
CA LEU A 73 8.74 -6.10 0.10
C LEU A 73 7.31 -5.59 0.33
N THR A 74 7.07 -4.82 1.42
CA THR A 74 5.75 -4.24 1.67
C THR A 74 5.36 -3.25 0.58
N TYR A 75 6.28 -2.36 0.16
CA TYR A 75 6.05 -1.47 -0.97
C TYR A 75 5.78 -2.24 -2.27
N MET A 76 6.59 -3.26 -2.59
CA MET A 76 6.42 -4.10 -3.77
C MET A 76 5.03 -4.75 -3.81
N MET A 77 4.52 -5.27 -2.67
CA MET A 77 3.18 -5.86 -2.60
C MET A 77 2.06 -4.85 -2.87
N ALA A 78 2.29 -3.57 -2.59
CA ALA A 78 1.31 -2.51 -2.84
C ALA A 78 1.45 -1.84 -4.22
N HIS A 79 2.62 -1.93 -4.88
CA HIS A 79 2.83 -1.36 -6.21
C HIS A 79 1.99 -2.12 -7.26
N PRO A 80 1.38 -1.44 -8.28
CA PRO A 80 0.68 -2.13 -9.38
C PRO A 80 1.57 -3.14 -10.11
N GLY A 81 0.98 -4.27 -10.52
CA GLY A 81 1.65 -5.37 -11.19
C GLY A 81 1.73 -6.64 -10.34
N LYS A 82 1.85 -7.80 -10.98
CA LYS A 82 1.94 -9.10 -10.28
C LYS A 82 3.33 -9.29 -9.68
N LYS A 83 3.43 -10.05 -8.61
CA LYS A 83 4.64 -10.19 -7.79
C LYS A 83 5.41 -11.44 -8.17
N LEU A 84 6.73 -11.34 -8.29
CA LEU A 84 7.62 -12.48 -8.42
C LEU A 84 8.75 -12.32 -7.41
N LEU A 85 8.83 -13.26 -6.46
CA LEU A 85 9.94 -13.43 -5.54
C LEU A 85 10.67 -14.73 -5.89
N PHE A 86 11.98 -14.71 -5.80
CA PHE A 86 12.79 -15.92 -6.03
C PHE A 86 13.06 -16.64 -4.71
N MET A 87 13.27 -17.95 -4.77
CA MET A 87 13.53 -18.80 -3.60
C MET A 87 14.68 -18.27 -2.73
N GLY A 88 14.51 -18.33 -1.41
CA GLY A 88 15.45 -17.77 -0.42
C GLY A 88 15.20 -16.32 -0.06
N GLN A 89 14.40 -15.59 -0.85
CA GLN A 89 14.02 -14.20 -0.54
C GLN A 89 12.99 -14.14 0.58
N GLU A 90 12.19 -15.17 0.78
CA GLU A 90 11.17 -15.25 1.83
C GLU A 90 11.75 -15.25 3.25
N PHE A 91 13.02 -15.59 3.40
CA PHE A 91 13.76 -15.49 4.68
C PHE A 91 15.05 -14.64 4.56
N ALA A 92 15.18 -13.91 3.44
CA ALA A 92 16.30 -12.99 3.16
C ALA A 92 17.67 -13.65 3.25
N GLN A 93 17.86 -14.81 2.62
CA GLN A 93 19.14 -15.49 2.54
C GLN A 93 20.29 -14.52 2.30
N THR A 94 21.39 -14.63 3.06
CA THR A 94 22.57 -13.74 2.96
C THR A 94 23.53 -14.11 1.84
N CYS A 95 23.63 -15.41 1.52
CA CYS A 95 24.48 -15.85 0.42
C CYS A 95 23.79 -15.58 -0.93
N GLU A 96 24.62 -15.38 -1.95
CA GLU A 96 24.18 -15.34 -3.34
C GLU A 96 23.59 -16.71 -3.74
N TRP A 97 22.59 -16.68 -4.63
CA TRP A 97 22.02 -17.92 -5.11
C TRP A 97 23.02 -18.70 -5.99
N ASN A 98 23.15 -19.99 -5.67
CA ASN A 98 23.97 -20.94 -6.42
C ASN A 98 23.15 -22.19 -6.73
N TYR A 99 23.02 -22.52 -8.02
CA TYR A 99 22.26 -23.69 -8.47
C TYR A 99 22.90 -25.05 -8.07
N GLU A 100 24.18 -25.05 -7.68
CA GLU A 100 24.91 -26.26 -7.25
C GLU A 100 24.70 -26.57 -5.75
N SER A 101 24.07 -25.66 -5.00
CA SER A 101 23.86 -25.80 -3.56
C SER A 101 22.39 -25.63 -3.18
N GLN A 102 22.04 -26.21 -2.02
CA GLN A 102 20.75 -25.91 -1.41
C GLN A 102 20.72 -24.47 -0.88
N LEU A 103 19.49 -23.96 -0.60
CA LEU A 103 19.31 -22.68 0.09
C LEU A 103 19.95 -22.74 1.49
N ASP A 104 20.37 -21.59 1.99
CA ASP A 104 20.95 -21.46 3.33
C ASP A 104 19.87 -21.53 4.43
N TRP A 105 19.32 -22.72 4.64
CA TRP A 105 18.32 -22.96 5.67
C TRP A 105 18.86 -22.71 7.09
N GLY A 106 20.18 -22.73 7.27
CA GLY A 106 20.85 -22.42 8.54
C GLY A 106 20.63 -20.96 8.97
N ALA A 107 20.40 -20.05 8.02
CA ALA A 107 20.07 -18.66 8.33
C ALA A 107 18.83 -18.53 9.21
N LEU A 108 17.91 -19.48 9.16
CA LEU A 108 16.71 -19.50 10.02
C LEU A 108 17.01 -19.76 11.51
N GLU A 109 18.24 -20.03 11.90
CA GLU A 109 18.64 -20.04 13.30
C GLU A 109 18.80 -18.63 13.88
N ASP A 110 19.06 -17.63 13.02
CA ASP A 110 19.15 -16.22 13.39
C ASP A 110 17.77 -15.58 13.53
N GLU A 111 17.62 -14.72 14.54
CA GLU A 111 16.35 -14.07 14.88
C GLU A 111 15.87 -13.10 13.78
N GLY A 112 16.78 -12.40 13.12
CA GLY A 112 16.44 -11.47 12.04
C GLY A 112 15.83 -12.22 10.84
N HIS A 113 16.42 -13.35 10.44
CA HIS A 113 15.90 -14.18 9.36
C HIS A 113 14.58 -14.87 9.71
N LYS A 114 14.40 -15.34 10.97
CA LYS A 114 13.11 -15.83 11.47
C LYS A 114 12.02 -14.78 11.39
N ASN A 115 12.34 -13.55 11.82
CA ASN A 115 11.41 -12.43 11.78
C ASN A 115 11.03 -12.06 10.34
N ILE A 116 11.98 -12.07 9.39
CA ILE A 116 11.70 -11.84 7.97
C ILE A 116 10.85 -12.99 7.38
N HIS A 117 11.12 -14.24 7.75
CA HIS A 117 10.33 -15.38 7.28
C HIS A 117 8.87 -15.29 7.76
N LEU A 118 8.65 -15.02 9.05
CA LEU A 118 7.32 -14.78 9.60
C LEU A 118 6.63 -13.58 8.93
N PHE A 119 7.37 -12.49 8.73
CA PHE A 119 6.90 -11.31 8.02
C PHE A 119 6.46 -11.66 6.59
N SER A 120 7.28 -12.37 5.84
CA SER A 120 6.98 -12.77 4.45
C SER A 120 5.73 -13.65 4.36
N GLU A 121 5.59 -14.61 5.28
CA GLU A 121 4.38 -15.43 5.39
C GLU A 121 3.13 -14.58 5.61
N LYS A 122 3.18 -13.66 6.58
CA LYS A 122 2.04 -12.79 6.91
C LYS A 122 1.74 -11.77 5.82
N LEU A 123 2.76 -11.19 5.20
CA LEU A 123 2.60 -10.25 4.09
C LEU A 123 1.94 -10.92 2.88
N ASN A 124 2.37 -12.14 2.51
CA ASN A 124 1.77 -12.90 1.42
C ASN A 124 0.31 -13.25 1.71
N LYS A 125 -0.01 -13.70 2.93
CA LYS A 125 -1.39 -13.95 3.35
C LYS A 125 -2.24 -12.67 3.31
N PHE A 126 -1.69 -11.58 3.80
CA PHE A 126 -2.36 -10.27 3.77
C PHE A 126 -2.64 -9.84 2.32
N TYR A 127 -1.66 -9.93 1.42
CA TYR A 127 -1.82 -9.61 0.01
C TYR A 127 -2.99 -10.38 -0.61
N LEU A 128 -3.04 -11.69 -0.46
CA LEU A 128 -4.09 -12.53 -1.01
C LEU A 128 -5.49 -12.21 -0.47
N GLN A 129 -5.58 -11.78 0.79
CA GLN A 129 -6.84 -11.47 1.47
C GLN A 129 -7.39 -10.07 1.16
N ASN A 130 -6.59 -9.21 0.51
CA ASN A 130 -6.94 -7.81 0.29
C ASN A 130 -6.95 -7.45 -1.19
N ALA A 131 -8.13 -7.57 -1.80
CA ALA A 131 -8.35 -7.32 -3.23
C ALA A 131 -7.79 -5.99 -3.75
N PRO A 132 -7.82 -4.87 -3.01
CA PRO A 132 -7.22 -3.61 -3.47
C PRO A 132 -5.74 -3.72 -3.85
N LEU A 133 -4.98 -4.70 -3.33
CA LEU A 133 -3.56 -4.84 -3.61
C LEU A 133 -3.26 -5.58 -4.92
N TRP A 134 -4.24 -6.31 -5.50
CA TRP A 134 -3.96 -7.20 -6.64
C TRP A 134 -5.05 -7.25 -7.71
N GLN A 135 -6.26 -6.75 -7.46
CA GLN A 135 -7.37 -6.90 -8.41
C GLN A 135 -7.20 -5.96 -9.60
N ASN A 136 -6.92 -4.68 -9.35
CA ASN A 136 -6.78 -3.64 -10.36
C ASN A 136 -5.31 -3.22 -10.53
N ASP A 137 -4.50 -4.11 -11.12
CA ASP A 137 -3.06 -3.88 -11.32
C ASP A 137 -2.72 -3.30 -12.70
N ASP A 138 -3.71 -3.17 -13.59
CA ASP A 138 -3.55 -2.87 -15.01
C ASP A 138 -4.18 -1.53 -15.43
N SER A 139 -4.73 -0.78 -14.47
CA SER A 139 -5.37 0.50 -14.78
C SER A 139 -5.29 1.51 -13.62
N TRP A 140 -5.45 2.78 -13.97
CA TRP A 140 -5.53 3.88 -13.01
C TRP A 140 -6.74 3.79 -12.07
N SER A 141 -7.76 2.97 -12.38
CA SER A 141 -8.88 2.74 -11.46
C SER A 141 -8.44 2.07 -10.16
N GLY A 142 -7.34 1.33 -10.19
CA GLY A 142 -6.76 0.66 -9.02
C GLY A 142 -5.76 1.49 -8.22
N PHE A 143 -5.48 2.75 -8.61
CA PHE A 143 -4.40 3.53 -8.01
C PHE A 143 -4.70 5.04 -7.95
N SER A 144 -4.27 5.69 -6.88
CA SER A 144 -4.26 7.16 -6.77
C SER A 144 -3.16 7.61 -5.81
N TRP A 145 -2.39 8.63 -6.21
CA TRP A 145 -1.46 9.29 -5.30
C TRP A 145 -2.19 10.06 -4.19
N ILE A 146 -1.56 10.08 -3.01
CA ILE A 146 -1.82 11.06 -1.95
C ILE A 146 -0.68 12.07 -1.96
N SER A 147 0.57 11.60 -1.84
CA SER A 147 1.79 12.40 -1.88
C SER A 147 2.89 11.61 -2.57
N ASN A 148 3.49 12.19 -3.61
CA ASN A 148 4.57 11.57 -4.39
C ASN A 148 5.80 12.47 -4.50
N ASP A 149 5.82 13.62 -3.85
CA ASP A 149 6.80 14.69 -4.03
C ASP A 149 7.54 15.08 -2.73
N ASP A 150 7.30 14.38 -1.62
CA ASP A 150 8.04 14.63 -0.37
C ASP A 150 9.45 13.96 -0.41
N TYR A 151 10.25 14.41 -1.38
CA TYR A 151 11.59 13.90 -1.59
C TYR A 151 12.53 14.23 -0.41
N GLN A 152 12.31 15.36 0.27
CA GLN A 152 13.14 15.78 1.39
C GLN A 152 13.07 14.81 2.57
N GLN A 153 11.92 14.20 2.78
CA GLN A 153 11.70 13.21 3.82
C GLN A 153 11.77 11.77 3.30
N SER A 154 11.88 11.59 1.97
CA SER A 154 11.83 10.28 1.29
C SER A 154 10.60 9.47 1.68
N VAL A 155 9.45 10.16 1.75
CA VAL A 155 8.15 9.57 2.06
C VAL A 155 7.25 9.66 0.84
N ILE A 156 6.52 8.57 0.56
CA ILE A 156 5.43 8.55 -0.42
C ILE A 156 4.17 7.99 0.21
N ALA A 157 3.03 8.44 -0.27
CA ALA A 157 1.73 7.93 0.14
C ALA A 157 0.80 7.79 -1.06
N PHE A 158 0.07 6.68 -1.15
CA PHE A 158 -0.86 6.40 -2.23
C PHE A 158 -2.00 5.50 -1.79
N ARG A 159 -2.99 5.35 -2.65
CA ARG A 159 -4.18 4.53 -2.45
C ARG A 159 -4.25 3.43 -3.50
N ARG A 160 -4.70 2.25 -3.08
CA ARG A 160 -5.04 1.11 -3.93
C ARG A 160 -6.52 0.81 -3.79
N PHE A 161 -7.16 0.42 -4.90
CA PHE A 161 -8.61 0.18 -4.96
C PHE A 161 -8.92 -1.18 -5.58
N ASP A 162 -10.02 -1.78 -5.14
CA ASP A 162 -10.65 -2.90 -5.82
C ASP A 162 -11.90 -2.45 -6.63
N ASP A 163 -12.55 -3.41 -7.30
CA ASP A 163 -13.76 -3.16 -8.09
C ASP A 163 -14.99 -2.79 -7.25
N ASN A 164 -14.97 -3.09 -5.95
CA ASN A 164 -16.06 -2.78 -5.04
C ASN A 164 -15.93 -1.39 -4.41
N GLY A 165 -14.82 -0.71 -4.67
CA GLY A 165 -14.48 0.58 -4.07
C GLY A 165 -13.87 0.45 -2.66
N ASP A 166 -13.50 -0.75 -2.23
CA ASP A 166 -12.65 -0.93 -1.06
C ASP A 166 -11.26 -0.38 -1.35
N GLU A 167 -10.65 0.25 -0.33
CA GLU A 167 -9.36 0.88 -0.50
C GLU A 167 -8.37 0.54 0.61
N ILE A 168 -7.09 0.60 0.25
CA ILE A 168 -5.95 0.58 1.16
C ILE A 168 -5.10 1.82 0.90
N ILE A 169 -4.79 2.57 1.95
CA ILE A 169 -3.82 3.66 1.93
C ILE A 169 -2.47 3.08 2.33
N VAL A 170 -1.46 3.38 1.55
CA VAL A 170 -0.06 2.94 1.74
C VAL A 170 0.80 4.15 2.05
N VAL A 171 1.59 4.08 3.10
CA VAL A 171 2.56 5.14 3.47
C VAL A 171 3.92 4.49 3.66
N CYS A 172 4.92 5.00 2.95
CA CYS A 172 6.28 4.47 2.94
C CYS A 172 7.27 5.50 3.47
N ASN A 173 8.06 5.14 4.47
CA ASN A 173 9.21 5.88 4.95
C ASN A 173 10.49 5.10 4.58
N PHE A 174 11.24 5.61 3.62
CA PHE A 174 12.43 4.92 3.09
C PHE A 174 13.76 5.41 3.70
N VAL A 175 13.74 6.14 4.81
CA VAL A 175 14.96 6.58 5.49
C VAL A 175 15.02 6.09 6.93
N PRO A 176 16.24 5.94 7.52
CA PRO A 176 16.41 5.48 8.89
C PRO A 176 16.15 6.61 9.91
N VAL A 177 15.09 7.40 9.66
CA VAL A 177 14.66 8.51 10.49
C VAL A 177 13.20 8.32 10.84
N GLU A 178 12.90 8.33 12.12
CA GLU A 178 11.54 8.35 12.64
C GLU A 178 10.81 9.64 12.24
N ARG A 179 9.55 9.54 11.85
CA ARG A 179 8.71 10.69 11.49
C ARG A 179 7.52 10.74 12.46
N LEU A 180 7.69 11.49 13.54
CA LEU A 180 6.60 11.71 14.49
C LEU A 180 5.62 12.75 13.96
N ASP A 181 4.34 12.52 14.23
CA ASP A 181 3.25 13.44 13.85
C ASP A 181 3.23 13.78 12.33
N TYR A 182 3.69 12.85 11.49
CA TYR A 182 3.71 13.01 10.04
C TYR A 182 2.27 13.07 9.50
N LYS A 183 1.97 14.10 8.72
CA LYS A 183 0.61 14.34 8.23
C LYS A 183 0.44 13.93 6.78
N ILE A 184 -0.65 13.24 6.51
CA ILE A 184 -1.11 12.95 5.15
C ILE A 184 -2.57 13.36 4.98
N GLY A 185 -2.92 13.86 3.79
CA GLY A 185 -4.30 14.08 3.38
C GLY A 185 -5.04 12.76 3.25
N VAL A 186 -6.31 12.74 3.60
CA VAL A 186 -7.16 11.54 3.52
C VAL A 186 -8.54 11.87 2.97
N PRO A 187 -9.19 10.93 2.22
CA PRO A 187 -10.40 11.22 1.45
C PRO A 187 -11.67 11.38 2.29
N TYR A 188 -11.68 10.90 3.54
CA TYR A 188 -12.90 10.86 4.35
C TYR A 188 -12.63 11.36 5.76
N GLU A 189 -13.59 12.11 6.31
CA GLU A 189 -13.64 12.38 7.74
C GLU A 189 -13.95 11.10 8.51
N GLY A 190 -13.15 10.76 9.52
CA GLY A 190 -13.41 9.61 10.37
C GLY A 190 -12.17 8.95 10.93
N GLU A 191 -12.29 7.66 11.13
CA GLU A 191 -11.26 6.81 11.73
C GLU A 191 -10.56 5.98 10.65
N TYR A 192 -9.25 5.79 10.81
CA TYR A 192 -8.39 4.99 9.95
C TYR A 192 -7.72 3.92 10.78
N LYS A 193 -7.82 2.66 10.37
CA LYS A 193 -7.19 1.52 11.05
C LYS A 193 -5.90 1.14 10.38
N LEU A 194 -4.87 0.87 11.19
CA LEU A 194 -3.66 0.18 10.79
C LEU A 194 -4.00 -1.29 10.50
N LEU A 195 -3.77 -1.73 9.26
CA LEU A 195 -4.01 -3.11 8.84
C LEU A 195 -2.73 -3.94 8.81
N PHE A 196 -1.64 -3.33 8.35
CA PHE A 196 -0.33 -3.97 8.25
C PHE A 196 0.77 -2.95 8.56
N ASN A 197 1.83 -3.39 9.23
CA ASN A 197 3.00 -2.58 9.55
C ASN A 197 4.26 -3.43 9.39
N SER A 198 5.15 -3.06 8.48
CA SER A 198 6.43 -3.76 8.30
C SER A 198 7.36 -3.66 9.51
N ASP A 199 7.11 -2.68 10.40
CA ASP A 199 7.83 -2.46 11.66
C ASP A 199 7.04 -2.98 12.87
N ALA A 200 6.15 -3.96 12.70
CA ALA A 200 5.45 -4.56 13.83
C ALA A 200 6.42 -5.30 14.76
N ALA A 201 6.15 -5.27 16.09
CA ALA A 201 6.98 -5.92 17.09
C ALA A 201 7.13 -7.44 16.84
N GLU A 202 6.10 -8.08 16.31
CA GLU A 202 6.15 -9.48 15.92
C GLU A 202 7.15 -9.80 14.79
N PHE A 203 7.63 -8.78 14.07
CA PHE A 203 8.67 -8.86 13.05
C PHE A 203 9.99 -8.24 13.51
N GLY A 204 10.17 -8.06 14.83
CA GLY A 204 11.36 -7.44 15.41
C GLY A 204 11.41 -5.91 15.28
N GLY A 205 10.28 -5.25 15.02
CA GLY A 205 10.19 -3.79 14.91
C GLY A 205 9.78 -3.09 16.21
N SER A 206 9.66 -1.77 16.14
CA SER A 206 9.32 -0.89 17.26
C SER A 206 7.82 -0.73 17.51
N SER A 207 6.99 -0.94 16.50
CA SER A 207 5.52 -0.76 16.55
C SER A 207 5.06 0.62 17.02
N ILE A 208 5.78 1.68 16.71
CA ILE A 208 5.41 3.05 17.16
C ILE A 208 4.10 3.55 16.54
N THR A 209 3.73 3.06 15.37
CA THR A 209 2.50 3.49 14.67
C THR A 209 1.26 3.05 15.44
N ALA A 210 0.37 4.01 15.72
CA ALA A 210 -0.88 3.75 16.43
C ALA A 210 -1.80 2.82 15.61
N LYS A 211 -2.55 1.94 16.30
CA LYS A 211 -3.50 1.02 15.65
C LYS A 211 -4.68 1.72 14.98
N THR A 212 -4.98 2.95 15.39
CA THR A 212 -6.11 3.74 14.92
C THR A 212 -5.75 5.22 14.95
N MET A 213 -6.08 5.93 13.88
CA MET A 213 -5.90 7.37 13.71
C MET A 213 -7.24 8.01 13.41
N LYS A 214 -7.45 9.25 13.89
CA LYS A 214 -8.65 10.05 13.58
C LYS A 214 -8.28 11.20 12.67
N SER A 215 -9.08 11.43 11.65
CA SER A 215 -8.91 12.59 10.79
C SER A 215 -9.28 13.89 11.52
N LYS A 216 -8.66 14.96 11.04
CA LYS A 216 -8.97 16.34 11.43
C LYS A 216 -9.25 17.14 10.16
N ALA A 217 -10.16 18.09 10.24
CA ALA A 217 -10.44 19.05 9.17
C ALA A 217 -9.22 19.97 8.97
N TYR A 218 -8.24 19.47 8.21
CA TYR A 218 -7.02 20.18 7.84
C TYR A 218 -6.67 19.77 6.41
N MET A 219 -6.81 20.73 5.50
CA MET A 219 -6.58 20.51 4.06
C MET A 219 -5.12 20.16 3.78
N MET A 220 -4.90 19.01 3.13
CA MET A 220 -3.58 18.55 2.76
C MET A 220 -3.64 17.62 1.54
N HIS A 221 -2.64 17.69 0.66
CA HIS A 221 -2.53 16.84 -0.54
C HIS A 221 -3.79 16.82 -1.43
N GLY A 222 -4.55 17.93 -1.46
CA GLY A 222 -5.81 18.02 -2.22
C GLY A 222 -7.04 17.39 -1.55
N PHE A 223 -6.94 16.97 -0.28
CA PHE A 223 -8.05 16.48 0.53
C PHE A 223 -8.41 17.49 1.62
N ASP A 224 -9.69 17.55 2.01
CA ASP A 224 -10.18 18.45 3.07
C ASP A 224 -9.77 18.00 4.46
N ASP A 225 -9.53 16.70 4.63
CA ASP A 225 -9.15 16.05 5.87
C ASP A 225 -7.72 15.51 5.84
N SER A 226 -7.09 15.40 7.00
CA SER A 226 -5.79 14.77 7.18
C SER A 226 -5.74 13.93 8.44
N ILE A 227 -4.82 12.97 8.48
CA ILE A 227 -4.44 12.21 9.67
C ILE A 227 -2.98 12.48 10.01
N SER A 228 -2.68 12.31 11.31
CA SER A 228 -1.32 12.35 11.84
C SER A 228 -0.86 10.94 12.19
N ILE A 229 0.35 10.58 11.82
CA ILE A 229 0.90 9.23 11.91
C ILE A 229 2.34 9.28 12.41
N ASP A 230 2.68 8.40 13.34
CA ASP A 230 4.07 8.14 13.69
C ASP A 230 4.60 7.03 12.77
N LEU A 231 5.58 7.35 11.93
CA LEU A 231 6.21 6.42 10.99
C LEU A 231 7.57 5.99 11.55
N ALA A 232 7.75 4.70 11.73
CA ALA A 232 9.04 4.14 12.10
C ALA A 232 10.08 4.34 10.99
N PRO A 233 11.38 4.33 11.32
CA PRO A 233 12.45 4.28 10.35
C PRO A 233 12.30 3.10 9.39
N LEU A 234 12.57 3.29 8.09
CA LEU A 234 12.61 2.21 7.10
C LEU A 234 11.36 1.30 7.17
N SER A 235 10.18 1.91 7.13
CA SER A 235 8.92 1.19 7.31
C SER A 235 7.86 1.55 6.27
N VAL A 236 6.94 0.62 6.06
CA VAL A 236 5.75 0.80 5.24
C VAL A 236 4.54 0.31 6.02
N ILE A 237 3.49 1.11 5.99
CA ILE A 237 2.23 0.79 6.66
C ILE A 237 1.06 0.80 5.68
N TYR A 238 0.06 -0.04 5.97
CA TYR A 238 -1.22 -0.07 5.28
C TYR A 238 -2.34 0.34 6.21
N LEU A 239 -3.16 1.28 5.75
CA LEU A 239 -4.29 1.82 6.49
C LEU A 239 -5.58 1.59 5.72
N LYS A 240 -6.69 1.49 6.42
CA LYS A 240 -8.03 1.44 5.82
C LYS A 240 -8.96 2.44 6.53
N PRO A 241 -9.75 3.25 5.80
CA PRO A 241 -10.79 4.05 6.40
C PRO A 241 -11.85 3.15 7.04
N VAL A 242 -12.33 3.55 8.20
CA VAL A 242 -13.46 2.89 8.88
C VAL A 242 -14.73 3.61 8.45
N PRO A 243 -15.64 2.96 7.70
CA PRO A 243 -16.89 3.59 7.27
C PRO A 243 -17.70 4.08 8.46
N LYS A 244 -18.14 5.34 8.44
CA LYS A 244 -19.14 5.80 9.40
C LYS A 244 -20.41 4.97 9.23
N PRO A 245 -21.07 4.51 10.31
CA PRO A 245 -22.35 3.83 10.18
C PRO A 245 -23.32 4.77 9.45
N LYS A 246 -23.90 4.31 8.34
CA LYS A 246 -24.95 5.08 7.64
C LYS A 246 -26.02 5.44 8.67
N LYS A 247 -26.25 6.73 8.92
CA LYS A 247 -27.39 7.20 9.71
C LYS A 247 -28.61 6.57 9.06
N LYS A 248 -29.33 5.72 9.79
CA LYS A 248 -30.66 5.27 9.35
C LYS A 248 -31.49 6.54 9.19
N ASN A 249 -31.83 6.90 7.97
CA ASN A 249 -32.85 7.90 7.72
C ASN A 249 -34.15 7.33 8.29
N THR A 250 -34.47 7.75 9.50
CA THR A 250 -35.81 7.66 10.02
C THR A 250 -36.62 8.71 9.26
N ALA A 251 -37.00 8.36 8.03
CA ALA A 251 -38.07 9.05 7.36
C ALA A 251 -39.32 8.80 8.20
N VAL A 252 -39.74 9.82 8.94
CA VAL A 252 -41.02 9.89 9.58
C VAL A 252 -42.05 9.89 8.44
N GLU A 253 -42.70 8.73 8.22
CA GLU A 253 -43.93 8.69 7.48
C GLU A 253 -44.99 9.54 8.23
N LYS A 254 -45.10 10.80 7.80
CA LYS A 254 -46.32 11.58 8.13
C LYS A 254 -47.43 11.05 7.26
N SER A 255 -48.28 10.24 7.89
CA SER A 255 -49.61 9.89 7.39
C SER A 255 -50.40 11.17 7.19
N ASP A 256 -50.54 11.65 5.98
CA ASP A 256 -51.62 12.57 5.63
C ASP A 256 -52.85 11.79 5.17
N ASN A 257 -53.68 11.54 6.16
CA ASN A 257 -55.11 11.21 5.99
C ASN A 257 -55.82 12.52 5.69
N LYS A 258 -56.34 12.74 4.46
CA LYS A 258 -57.62 13.42 4.28
C LYS A 258 -58.11 13.51 2.82
N LYS A 259 -59.31 12.94 2.74
CA LYS A 259 -60.51 13.39 1.97
C LYS A 259 -60.58 13.09 0.48
N THR A 260 -61.35 12.04 0.27
CA THR A 260 -62.28 11.87 -0.86
C THR A 260 -63.02 13.14 -1.22
N ASN A 261 -62.97 13.52 -2.50
CA ASN A 261 -64.10 14.24 -3.13
C ASN A 261 -64.35 13.67 -4.53
N LYS A 262 -65.55 13.09 -4.65
CA LYS A 262 -66.18 12.71 -5.91
C LYS A 262 -66.37 13.94 -6.80
N VAL A 263 -65.97 13.89 -8.03
CA VAL A 263 -66.64 14.65 -9.10
C VAL A 263 -66.76 13.77 -10.34
N LYS A 264 -68.00 13.87 -10.88
CA LYS A 264 -68.63 13.08 -11.90
C LYS A 264 -67.92 13.07 -13.27
N ALA A 265 -68.16 11.95 -13.93
CA ALA A 265 -67.94 11.77 -15.37
C ALA A 265 -68.79 12.74 -16.21
N VAL A 266 -68.13 13.30 -17.23
CA VAL A 266 -68.87 13.75 -18.44
C VAL A 266 -68.08 13.19 -19.61
N GLY A 267 -68.72 12.29 -20.33
CA GLY A 267 -68.20 11.80 -21.60
C GLY A 267 -68.50 12.80 -22.70
N ILE A 268 -67.69 12.86 -23.70
CA ILE A 268 -68.05 13.28 -25.06
C ILE A 268 -67.24 12.43 -26.03
N ASP A 269 -68.03 11.84 -26.93
CA ASP A 269 -67.72 11.06 -28.09
C ASP A 269 -67.05 11.87 -29.22
N SER A 270 -66.50 11.11 -30.12
CA SER A 270 -66.55 11.22 -31.59
C SER A 270 -65.19 11.52 -32.29
N LYS A 271 -64.80 10.49 -32.98
CA LYS A 271 -64.73 10.36 -34.48
C LYS A 271 -63.56 11.06 -35.17
N VAL A 272 -62.74 10.20 -35.74
CA VAL A 272 -62.63 9.83 -37.16
C VAL A 272 -61.83 10.82 -38.05
N ASP A 273 -60.94 10.23 -38.76
CA ASP A 273 -60.48 10.38 -40.14
C ASP A 273 -59.02 10.95 -40.33
N LYS A 274 -58.27 10.17 -40.84
CA LYS A 274 -57.63 9.74 -42.07
C LYS A 274 -56.20 9.30 -41.86
#